data_d20aea1cf7975e52fa8828b36d20cb2d
#
_entry.id   d20aea1cf7975e52fa8828b36d20cb2d
#
_cell.length_a   1.000
_cell.length_b   1.000
_cell.length_c   1.000
_cell.angle_alpha   90.00
_cell.angle_beta   90.00
_cell.angle_gamma   90.00
#
_symmetry.space_group_name_H-M   'P 1'
#
loop_
_entity.id
_entity.type
_entity.pdbx_description
1 polymer ?
#
loop_
_entity_poly.entity_id
_entity_poly.type
_entity_poly.pdbx_seq_one_letter_code
_entity_poly.pdbx_strand_id
1 'polypeptide(L)'
;MDQRQFTKSLRQNMTDAEQLLWRHLRAHRMDGQKFRRQQPLGPYIVDFVHFGLRLIVEADGGQHVDSEHDATRDAWLRSQGFTLLRFWNNDILHNTDAVLESI
;
A
#
# COMPACT_ATOMS: atom_id res chain seq x y z
N MET A 1 22.14 -4.50 3.08
CA MET A 1 21.34 -3.52 2.30
C MET A 1 20.68 -2.57 3.28
N ASP A 2 20.85 -1.27 3.09
CA ASP A 2 20.18 -0.31 3.95
C ASP A 2 18.70 -0.14 3.52
N GLN A 3 17.92 0.56 4.34
CA GLN A 3 16.49 0.73 4.10
C GLN A 3 16.22 1.45 2.77
N ARG A 4 17.07 2.39 2.41
CA ARG A 4 16.90 3.17 1.18
C ARG A 4 17.07 2.29 -0.06
N GLN A 5 18.11 1.46 -0.08
CA GLN A 5 18.35 0.52 -1.18
C GLN A 5 17.25 -0.54 -1.25
N PHE A 6 16.81 -1.03 -0.11
CA PHE A 6 15.74 -2.01 -0.02
C PHE A 6 14.42 -1.44 -0.59
N THR A 7 14.08 -0.22 -0.22
CA THR A 7 12.87 0.45 -0.71
C THR A 7 12.93 0.64 -2.23
N LYS A 8 14.09 1.04 -2.75
CA LYS A 8 14.29 1.18 -4.19
C LYS A 8 14.10 -0.14 -4.91
N SER A 9 14.62 -1.23 -4.34
CA SER A 9 14.45 -2.57 -4.90
C SER A 9 12.98 -2.96 -4.96
N LEU A 10 12.19 -2.68 -3.92
CA LEU A 10 10.75 -2.95 -3.89
C LEU A 10 10.01 -2.20 -4.99
N ARG A 11 10.37 -0.92 -5.22
CA ARG A 11 9.75 -0.13 -6.28
C ARG A 11 10.02 -0.69 -7.67
N GLN A 12 11.19 -1.27 -7.87
CA GLN A 12 11.57 -1.88 -9.15
C GLN A 12 10.93 -3.24 -9.36
N ASN A 13 10.50 -3.90 -8.29
CA ASN A 13 9.98 -5.26 -8.32
C ASN A 13 8.51 -5.35 -7.91
N MET A 14 7.73 -4.32 -8.21
CA MET A 14 6.31 -4.30 -7.92
C MET A 14 5.58 -5.37 -8.74
N THR A 15 4.59 -6.01 -8.12
CA THR A 15 3.72 -6.97 -8.80
C THR A 15 2.86 -6.27 -9.85
N ASP A 16 2.23 -7.04 -10.74
CA ASP A 16 1.33 -6.49 -11.75
C ASP A 16 0.18 -5.72 -11.11
N ALA A 17 -0.41 -6.27 -10.03
CA ALA A 17 -1.49 -5.59 -9.31
C ALA A 17 -1.01 -4.28 -8.70
N GLU A 18 0.17 -4.27 -8.07
CA GLU A 18 0.74 -3.07 -7.50
C GLU A 18 1.05 -2.02 -8.57
N GLN A 19 1.60 -2.44 -9.71
CA GLN A 19 1.89 -1.53 -10.82
C GLN A 19 0.62 -0.89 -11.38
N LEU A 20 -0.43 -1.70 -11.55
CA LEU A 20 -1.71 -1.19 -12.05
C LEU A 20 -2.31 -0.19 -11.08
N LEU A 21 -2.33 -0.53 -9.80
CA LEU A 21 -2.86 0.35 -8.76
C LEU A 21 -2.06 1.65 -8.68
N TRP A 22 -0.74 1.57 -8.73
CA TRP A 22 0.12 2.74 -8.72
C TRP A 22 -0.12 3.66 -9.91
N ARG A 23 -0.36 3.09 -11.09
CA ARG A 23 -0.64 3.87 -12.30
C ARG A 23 -1.82 4.81 -12.09
N HIS A 24 -2.83 4.34 -11.36
CA HIS A 24 -4.00 5.16 -11.04
C HIS A 24 -3.73 6.11 -9.86
N LEU A 25 -3.11 5.61 -8.80
CA LEU A 25 -2.90 6.40 -7.59
C LEU A 25 -1.91 7.53 -7.79
N ARG A 26 -0.88 7.34 -8.61
CA ARG A 26 0.12 8.37 -8.86
C ARG A 26 -0.47 9.62 -9.51
N ALA A 27 -1.56 9.48 -10.24
CA ALA A 27 -2.24 10.57 -10.91
C ALA A 27 -3.30 11.23 -10.02
N HIS A 28 -3.69 10.58 -8.93
CA HIS A 28 -4.70 11.09 -8.01
C HIS A 28 -4.06 11.99 -6.97
N ARG A 29 -4.48 13.24 -6.97
CA ARG A 29 -4.08 14.20 -5.94
C ARG A 29 -5.29 14.53 -5.09
N MET A 30 -5.21 14.20 -3.80
CA MET A 30 -6.24 14.52 -2.83
C MET A 30 -5.67 15.55 -1.86
N ASP A 31 -6.41 16.64 -1.62
CA ASP A 31 -5.96 17.75 -0.78
C ASP A 31 -4.59 18.30 -1.21
N GLY A 32 -4.33 18.30 -2.53
CA GLY A 32 -3.07 18.80 -3.06
C GLY A 32 -1.87 17.91 -2.85
N GLN A 33 -2.05 16.72 -2.26
CA GLN A 33 -0.97 15.78 -1.96
C GLN A 33 -1.08 14.55 -2.84
N LYS A 34 0.06 13.86 -3.01
CA LYS A 34 0.17 12.66 -3.81
C LYS A 34 0.27 11.42 -2.94
N PHE A 35 -0.21 10.29 -3.47
CA PHE A 35 0.15 8.99 -2.90
C PHE A 35 1.63 8.74 -3.09
N ARG A 36 2.23 8.03 -2.13
CA ARG A 36 3.61 7.56 -2.20
C ARG A 36 3.61 6.05 -2.18
N ARG A 37 4.52 5.45 -2.94
CA ARG A 37 4.63 3.98 -3.03
C ARG A 37 5.80 3.46 -2.23
N GLN A 38 5.66 2.23 -1.73
CA GLN A 38 6.73 1.50 -1.02
C GLN A 38 7.38 2.42 0.00
N GLN A 39 6.57 2.88 0.94
CA GLN A 39 6.99 3.90 1.91
C GLN A 39 7.29 3.27 3.26
N PRO A 40 8.47 3.53 3.82
CA PRO A 40 8.77 3.13 5.19
C PRO A 40 7.93 3.93 6.20
N LEU A 41 7.32 3.20 7.15
CA LEU A 41 6.60 3.78 8.27
C LEU A 41 7.03 3.02 9.53
N GLY A 42 7.88 3.67 10.37
CA GLY A 42 8.46 3.00 11.52
C GLY A 42 9.26 1.77 11.07
N PRO A 43 9.03 0.60 11.69
CA PRO A 43 9.74 -0.63 11.32
C PRO A 43 9.15 -1.34 10.11
N TYR A 44 8.12 -0.77 9.48
CA TYR A 44 7.39 -1.43 8.40
C TYR A 44 7.49 -0.67 7.10
N ILE A 45 7.16 -1.35 6.00
CA ILE A 45 7.03 -0.73 4.68
C ILE A 45 5.61 -0.99 4.19
N VAL A 46 4.93 0.06 3.72
CA VAL A 46 3.57 -0.07 3.19
C VAL A 46 3.58 0.12 1.68
N ASP A 47 2.60 -0.48 0.99
CA ASP A 47 2.55 -0.42 -0.47
C ASP A 47 2.30 1.00 -0.97
N PHE A 48 1.26 1.64 -0.47
CA PHE A 48 0.90 3.01 -0.85
C PHE A 48 0.39 3.75 0.36
N VAL A 49 0.73 5.03 0.47
CA VAL A 49 0.25 5.86 1.56
C VAL A 49 -0.03 7.28 1.08
N HIS A 50 -1.11 7.87 1.60
CA HIS A 50 -1.42 9.28 1.47
C HIS A 50 -1.35 9.90 2.86
N PHE A 51 -0.30 10.68 3.12
CA PHE A 51 -0.05 11.20 4.47
C PHE A 51 -1.12 12.21 4.91
N GLY A 52 -1.60 13.04 3.99
CA GLY A 52 -2.62 14.02 4.33
C GLY A 52 -3.91 13.40 4.83
N LEU A 53 -4.34 12.32 4.22
CA LEU A 53 -5.56 11.59 4.60
C LEU A 53 -5.30 10.49 5.61
N ARG A 54 -4.05 10.22 5.97
CA ARG A 54 -3.68 9.09 6.83
C ARG A 54 -4.24 7.78 6.29
N LEU A 55 -4.10 7.58 5.00
CA LEU A 55 -4.68 6.42 4.32
C LEU A 55 -3.57 5.54 3.75
N ILE A 56 -3.62 4.25 4.08
CA ILE A 56 -2.73 3.23 3.52
C ILE A 56 -3.56 2.31 2.64
N VAL A 57 -3.05 2.03 1.44
CA VAL A 57 -3.68 1.09 0.50
C VAL A 57 -2.68 -0.01 0.22
N GLU A 58 -3.12 -1.26 0.33
CA GLU A 58 -2.25 -2.42 0.11
C GLU A 58 -2.87 -3.43 -0.83
N ALA A 59 -2.00 -4.04 -1.65
CA ALA A 59 -2.37 -5.14 -2.53
C ALA A 59 -2.00 -6.45 -1.85
N ASP A 60 -2.95 -7.41 -1.84
CA ASP A 60 -2.79 -8.67 -1.12
C ASP A 60 -2.84 -9.83 -2.11
N GLY A 61 -1.74 -10.60 -2.17
CA GLY A 61 -1.65 -11.78 -3.02
C GLY A 61 -2.23 -13.05 -2.40
N GLY A 62 -2.71 -13.00 -1.17
CA GLY A 62 -3.28 -14.15 -0.48
C GLY A 62 -2.25 -15.11 0.10
N GLN A 63 -0.99 -14.75 0.09
CA GLN A 63 0.10 -15.59 0.61
C GLN A 63 0.52 -15.12 1.99
N HIS A 64 -0.38 -15.18 2.95
CA HIS A 64 -0.06 -14.81 4.33
C HIS A 64 0.50 -16.02 5.06
N VAL A 65 1.79 -15.93 5.37
CA VAL A 65 2.50 -16.99 6.08
C VAL A 65 2.45 -16.78 7.59
N ASP A 66 2.24 -15.53 8.04
CA ASP A 66 2.27 -15.19 9.46
C ASP A 66 1.18 -14.15 9.78
N SER A 67 0.01 -14.66 10.17
CA SER A 67 -1.13 -13.80 10.49
C SER A 67 -0.94 -13.01 11.79
N GLU A 68 -0.18 -13.54 12.75
CA GLU A 68 0.10 -12.81 14.00
C GLU A 68 1.00 -11.61 13.75
N HIS A 69 2.03 -11.79 12.91
CA HIS A 69 2.91 -10.71 12.53
C HIS A 69 2.13 -9.62 11.77
N ASP A 70 1.26 -10.03 10.87
CA ASP A 70 0.43 -9.10 10.11
C ASP A 70 -0.54 -8.34 11.01
N ALA A 71 -1.14 -9.01 11.98
CA ALA A 71 -2.05 -8.38 12.94
C ALA A 71 -1.32 -7.34 13.80
N THR A 72 -0.11 -7.67 14.25
CA THR A 72 0.73 -6.76 15.04
C THR A 72 1.09 -5.52 14.22
N ARG A 73 1.50 -5.72 12.96
CA ARG A 73 1.83 -4.64 12.05
C ARG A 73 0.63 -3.73 11.82
N ASP A 74 -0.51 -4.31 11.50
CA ASP A 74 -1.72 -3.53 11.21
C ASP A 74 -2.18 -2.75 12.43
N ALA A 75 -2.14 -3.36 13.63
CA ALA A 75 -2.49 -2.69 14.86
C ALA A 75 -1.57 -1.50 15.13
N TRP A 76 -0.27 -1.65 14.89
CA TRP A 76 0.68 -0.57 15.07
C TRP A 76 0.39 0.58 14.11
N LEU A 77 0.14 0.27 12.84
CA LEU A 77 -0.16 1.29 11.83
C LEU A 77 -1.44 2.05 12.19
N ARG A 78 -2.48 1.35 12.64
CA ARG A 78 -3.72 1.98 13.08
C ARG A 78 -3.49 2.85 14.32
N SER A 79 -2.62 2.43 15.23
CA SER A 79 -2.28 3.21 16.41
C SER A 79 -1.60 4.53 16.06
N GLN A 80 -0.97 4.61 14.90
CA GLN A 80 -0.36 5.84 14.38
C GLN A 80 -1.37 6.73 13.64
N GLY A 81 -2.64 6.37 13.65
CA GLY A 81 -3.71 7.17 13.07
C GLY A 81 -4.03 6.86 11.61
N PHE A 82 -3.51 5.76 11.08
CA PHE A 82 -3.76 5.40 9.68
C PHE A 82 -4.98 4.51 9.53
N THR A 83 -5.72 4.70 8.44
CA THR A 83 -6.74 3.78 7.97
C THR A 83 -6.10 2.86 6.95
N LEU A 84 -6.33 1.56 7.09
CA LEU A 84 -5.82 0.57 6.15
C LEU A 84 -6.93 0.07 5.25
N LEU A 85 -6.70 0.14 3.94
CA LEU A 85 -7.55 -0.49 2.93
C LEU A 85 -6.69 -1.54 2.23
N ARG A 86 -7.18 -2.77 2.24
CA ARG A 86 -6.47 -3.88 1.61
C ARG A 86 -7.38 -4.54 0.58
N PHE A 87 -6.83 -4.74 -0.61
CA PHE A 87 -7.56 -5.34 -1.72
C PHE A 87 -6.80 -6.55 -2.25
N TRP A 88 -7.55 -7.59 -2.61
CA TRP A 88 -6.96 -8.76 -3.25
C TRP A 88 -6.36 -8.37 -4.61
N ASN A 89 -5.23 -8.97 -4.97
CA ASN A 89 -4.61 -8.73 -6.28
C ASN A 89 -5.60 -9.00 -7.41
N ASN A 90 -6.40 -10.06 -7.30
CA ASN A 90 -7.40 -10.37 -8.32
C ASN A 90 -8.43 -9.26 -8.48
N ASP A 91 -8.86 -8.66 -7.40
CA ASP A 91 -9.81 -7.54 -7.46
C ASP A 91 -9.19 -6.33 -8.13
N ILE A 92 -7.93 -6.06 -7.82
CA ILE A 92 -7.20 -4.94 -8.45
C ILE A 92 -7.11 -5.16 -9.95
N LEU A 93 -6.79 -6.38 -10.38
CA LEU A 93 -6.58 -6.70 -11.79
C LEU A 93 -7.87 -6.82 -12.60
N HIS A 94 -8.95 -7.32 -11.98
CA HIS A 94 -10.17 -7.65 -12.69
C HIS A 94 -11.36 -6.77 -12.33
N ASN A 95 -11.32 -6.07 -11.19
CA ASN A 95 -12.37 -5.16 -10.73
C ASN A 95 -11.77 -3.80 -10.36
N THR A 96 -10.90 -3.28 -11.20
CA THR A 96 -10.12 -2.08 -10.93
C THR A 96 -11.00 -0.88 -10.57
N ASP A 97 -12.07 -0.65 -11.30
CA ASP A 97 -12.95 0.50 -11.06
C ASP A 97 -13.59 0.43 -9.67
N ALA A 98 -14.05 -0.77 -9.27
CA ALA A 98 -14.65 -0.95 -7.95
C ALA A 98 -13.63 -0.69 -6.83
N VAL A 99 -12.38 -1.14 -7.02
CA VAL A 99 -11.30 -0.88 -6.07
C VAL A 99 -11.03 0.61 -5.95
N LEU A 100 -10.93 1.31 -7.08
CA LEU A 100 -10.65 2.75 -7.09
C LEU A 100 -11.80 3.55 -6.46
N GLU A 101 -13.05 3.12 -6.65
CA GLU A 101 -14.19 3.77 -6.02
C GLU A 101 -14.14 3.67 -4.50
N SER A 102 -13.55 2.59 -3.97
CA SER A 102 -13.42 2.38 -2.53
C SER A 102 -12.33 3.26 -1.91
N ILE A 103 -11.42 3.75 -2.71
CA ILE A 103 -10.36 4.63 -2.26
C ILE A 103 -10.82 6.08 -2.36
#